data_780f919de30cf82ff491927e4f3359a0
#
_entry.id   780f919de30cf82ff491927e4f3359a0
#
_cell.length_a   1.000
_cell.length_b   1.000
_cell.length_c   1.000
_cell.angle_alpha   90.00
_cell.angle_beta   90.00
_cell.angle_gamma   90.00
#
_symmetry.space_group_name_H-M   'P 1'
#
loop_
_entity.id
_entity.type
_entity.pdbx_description
1 polymer ?
#
loop_
_entity_poly.entity_id
_entity_poly.type
_entity_poly.pdbx_seq_one_letter_code
_entity_poly.pdbx_strand_id
1 'polypeptide(L)'
;MGGIFYKTDYVTREEYIKDPTAMKLSWEGDFEVPEEMLDFNEKKQALNNPTGRFMVWSHRGDTARYPQNSIEAIISACMMGVDVCEIDVRVSKDDIPVLVHDETLTKTTNFSDMAGKTVNGMTLPTSAYVSDWTLAELRCLRLKAGAGGTGAAVTDYLIPTLEEAVIVAKGRMFLYCDKLELEYDSTNKAFTRNDVADIFQIFAKHEAWDTMIYIGGVGISYGYYCLNDLKTKYPESAPYYIAQLTTSTSDSWTDRANQLAKNGMPMIARFSGWEDTVTNVAAIDNFFGTHSTSLASIKGKIRLHADCYAYENAEAYAKLLSYGVNGAMVNDPLSACQFVADTYYS
;
A
#
# COMPACT_ATOMS: atom_id res chain seq x y z
N MET A 1 -20.80 -13.92 12.76
CA MET A 1 -19.88 -13.62 11.66
C MET A 1 -20.71 -13.46 10.41
N GLY A 2 -21.07 -12.23 10.06
CA GLY A 2 -21.77 -11.91 8.83
C GLY A 2 -20.76 -11.89 7.70
N GLY A 3 -20.95 -12.74 6.68
CA GLY A 3 -20.14 -12.70 5.48
C GLY A 3 -20.42 -11.42 4.71
N ILE A 4 -19.37 -10.76 4.27
CA ILE A 4 -19.46 -9.61 3.36
C ILE A 4 -19.85 -10.16 1.99
N PHE A 5 -21.08 -9.90 1.55
CA PHE A 5 -21.56 -10.33 0.24
C PHE A 5 -21.44 -9.17 -0.76
N TYR A 6 -20.61 -9.38 -1.79
CA TYR A 6 -20.61 -8.51 -2.96
C TYR A 6 -21.78 -8.87 -3.87
N LYS A 7 -22.60 -7.90 -4.19
CA LYS A 7 -23.40 -7.96 -5.41
C LYS A 7 -22.48 -7.61 -6.57
N THR A 8 -22.11 -8.62 -7.33
CA THR A 8 -21.36 -8.48 -8.58
C THR A 8 -22.31 -8.08 -9.70
N ASP A 9 -22.85 -6.89 -9.64
CA ASP A 9 -23.42 -6.27 -10.83
C ASP A 9 -22.23 -5.59 -11.53
N TYR A 10 -21.68 -6.30 -12.53
CA TYR A 10 -20.58 -5.78 -13.35
C TYR A 10 -21.07 -4.56 -14.09
N VAL A 11 -20.56 -3.41 -13.70
CA VAL A 11 -20.70 -2.18 -14.49
C VAL A 11 -19.73 -2.25 -15.66
N THR A 12 -20.20 -1.97 -16.85
CA THR A 12 -19.32 -1.74 -17.99
C THR A 12 -18.47 -0.49 -17.74
N ARG A 13 -17.33 -0.33 -18.47
CA ARG A 13 -16.54 0.90 -18.40
C ARG A 13 -17.39 2.16 -18.57
N GLU A 14 -18.35 2.14 -19.49
CA GLU A 14 -19.25 3.27 -19.75
C GLU A 14 -20.17 3.58 -18.54
N GLU A 15 -20.66 2.56 -17.88
CA GLU A 15 -21.48 2.69 -16.67
C GLU A 15 -20.64 3.17 -15.50
N TYR A 16 -19.41 2.63 -15.33
CA TYR A 16 -18.46 3.07 -14.32
C TYR A 16 -18.01 4.53 -14.50
N ILE A 17 -17.77 4.97 -15.73
CA ILE A 17 -17.42 6.36 -16.03
C ILE A 17 -18.61 7.30 -15.80
N LYS A 18 -19.85 6.84 -16.06
CA LYS A 18 -21.05 7.66 -15.89
C LYS A 18 -21.47 7.81 -14.43
N ASP A 19 -21.30 6.78 -13.63
CA ASP A 19 -21.63 6.79 -12.20
C ASP A 19 -20.71 5.88 -11.40
N PRO A 20 -19.54 6.38 -10.97
CA PRO A 20 -18.62 5.64 -10.10
C PRO A 20 -19.23 5.32 -8.72
N THR A 21 -20.32 5.99 -8.34
CA THR A 21 -21.05 5.73 -7.09
C THR A 21 -22.08 4.62 -7.26
N ALA A 22 -22.38 4.20 -8.51
CA ALA A 22 -23.27 3.06 -8.79
C ALA A 22 -22.69 1.72 -8.33
N MET A 23 -21.37 1.63 -8.12
CA MET A 23 -20.80 0.57 -7.29
C MET A 23 -21.17 0.84 -5.83
N LYS A 24 -22.39 0.52 -5.47
CA LYS A 24 -22.73 0.35 -4.05
C LYS A 24 -21.97 -0.86 -3.56
N LEU A 25 -20.82 -0.60 -2.96
CA LEU A 25 -20.21 -1.56 -2.07
C LEU A 25 -21.23 -1.86 -0.98
N SER A 26 -21.67 -3.11 -0.88
CA SER A 26 -22.76 -3.55 -0.01
C SER A 26 -22.48 -3.43 1.50
N TRP A 27 -21.43 -2.68 1.87
CA TRP A 27 -21.00 -2.44 3.24
C TRP A 27 -21.51 -1.12 3.87
N GLU A 28 -22.31 -0.32 3.17
CA GLU A 28 -22.88 0.92 3.70
C GLU A 28 -23.87 0.73 4.87
N GLY A 29 -23.96 -0.42 5.47
CA GLY A 29 -24.94 -0.65 6.53
C GLY A 29 -24.48 -1.44 7.75
N ASP A 30 -23.43 -2.26 7.63
CA ASP A 30 -23.11 -3.26 8.66
C ASP A 30 -21.71 -3.11 9.27
N PHE A 31 -21.12 -1.92 9.14
CA PHE A 31 -19.72 -1.73 9.47
C PHE A 31 -19.57 -0.79 10.68
N GLU A 32 -19.66 -1.33 11.88
CA GLU A 32 -19.26 -0.60 13.09
C GLU A 32 -17.76 -0.88 13.38
N VAL A 33 -16.93 0.09 13.06
CA VAL A 33 -15.56 0.12 13.62
C VAL A 33 -15.64 0.83 14.96
N PRO A 34 -15.02 0.30 16.03
CA PRO A 34 -14.98 1.00 17.30
C PRO A 34 -14.45 2.43 17.13
N GLU A 35 -15.20 3.42 17.60
CA GLU A 35 -14.90 4.85 17.46
C GLU A 35 -13.48 5.17 17.99
N GLU A 36 -13.03 4.45 19.00
CA GLU A 36 -11.72 4.59 19.63
C GLU A 36 -10.54 4.15 18.75
N MET A 37 -10.76 3.30 17.74
CA MET A 37 -9.75 2.85 16.78
C MET A 37 -9.71 3.68 15.50
N LEU A 38 -10.57 4.68 15.36
CA LEU A 38 -10.86 5.35 14.10
C LEU A 38 -10.56 6.84 14.08
N ASP A 39 -9.87 7.37 15.07
CA ASP A 39 -9.46 8.76 14.95
C ASP A 39 -8.36 8.91 13.88
N PHE A 40 -8.81 9.12 12.65
CA PHE A 40 -7.90 9.37 11.54
C PHE A 40 -7.01 10.61 11.79
N ASN A 41 -7.44 11.55 12.64
CA ASN A 41 -6.60 12.67 13.06
C ASN A 41 -5.46 12.20 13.97
N GLU A 42 -5.70 11.22 14.84
CA GLU A 42 -4.64 10.60 15.65
C GLU A 42 -3.61 9.89 14.74
N LYS A 43 -4.06 9.16 13.71
CA LYS A 43 -3.16 8.54 12.74
C LYS A 43 -2.32 9.59 11.98
N LYS A 44 -2.90 10.73 11.61
CA LYS A 44 -2.16 11.85 11.01
C LYS A 44 -1.12 12.43 11.98
N GLN A 45 -1.48 12.61 13.25
CA GLN A 45 -0.55 13.08 14.28
C GLN A 45 0.58 12.07 14.50
N ALA A 46 0.26 10.78 14.59
CA ALA A 46 1.25 9.73 14.73
C ALA A 46 2.22 9.70 13.54
N LEU A 47 1.72 9.81 12.31
CA LEU A 47 2.54 9.82 11.09
C LEU A 47 3.56 10.95 11.09
N ASN A 48 3.18 12.13 11.55
CA ASN A 48 4.01 13.33 11.57
C ASN A 48 4.91 13.43 12.82
N ASN A 49 4.82 12.49 13.77
CA ASN A 49 5.60 12.50 15.00
C ASN A 49 6.70 11.43 14.96
N PRO A 50 8.01 11.80 14.83
CA PRO A 50 9.12 10.85 14.81
C PRO A 50 9.23 9.95 16.05
N THR A 51 8.69 10.38 17.17
CA THR A 51 8.68 9.64 18.44
C THR A 51 7.27 9.23 18.87
N GLY A 52 6.29 9.32 17.96
CA GLY A 52 4.91 8.95 18.21
C GLY A 52 4.71 7.45 18.47
N ARG A 53 3.47 7.06 18.75
CA ARG A 53 3.12 5.66 18.97
C ARG A 53 3.55 4.76 17.81
N PHE A 54 3.62 3.48 18.05
CA PHE A 54 3.84 2.48 17.01
C PHE A 54 2.72 2.54 15.97
N MET A 55 3.08 2.53 14.67
CA MET A 55 2.12 2.48 13.57
C MET A 55 2.16 1.12 12.88
N VAL A 56 0.98 0.61 12.58
CA VAL A 56 0.81 -0.64 11.86
C VAL A 56 0.61 -0.36 10.38
N TRP A 57 1.46 -0.94 9.54
CA TRP A 57 1.32 -0.94 8.10
C TRP A 57 0.98 -2.35 7.64
N SER A 58 -0.14 -2.52 6.95
CA SER A 58 -0.47 -3.81 6.33
C SER A 58 0.12 -3.89 4.92
N HIS A 59 0.81 -4.99 4.64
CA HIS A 59 1.38 -5.29 3.33
C HIS A 59 0.31 -5.91 2.44
N ARG A 60 -0.21 -5.12 1.49
CA ARG A 60 -1.30 -5.49 0.57
C ARG A 60 -2.62 -5.85 1.25
N GLY A 61 -2.89 -5.20 2.38
CA GLY A 61 -4.04 -5.49 3.22
C GLY A 61 -3.81 -6.63 4.22
N ASP A 62 -4.87 -7.28 4.67
CA ASP A 62 -4.83 -8.45 5.56
C ASP A 62 -4.60 -9.73 4.76
N THR A 63 -3.37 -9.97 4.34
CA THR A 63 -3.00 -11.12 3.50
C THR A 63 -2.98 -12.44 4.23
N ALA A 64 -3.03 -12.42 5.57
CA ALA A 64 -3.16 -13.63 6.37
C ALA A 64 -4.54 -14.30 6.24
N ARG A 65 -5.59 -13.50 5.89
CA ARG A 65 -6.98 -13.99 5.82
C ARG A 65 -7.60 -13.88 4.45
N TYR A 66 -7.15 -12.94 3.63
CA TYR A 66 -7.70 -12.63 2.32
C TYR A 66 -6.61 -12.63 1.23
N PRO A 67 -6.97 -12.74 -0.06
CA PRO A 67 -6.01 -12.53 -1.12
C PRO A 67 -5.33 -11.16 -1.05
N GLN A 68 -4.02 -11.12 -1.29
CA GLN A 68 -3.28 -9.87 -1.36
C GLN A 68 -3.93 -8.88 -2.35
N ASN A 69 -3.92 -7.60 -2.01
CA ASN A 69 -4.50 -6.52 -2.83
C ASN A 69 -6.01 -6.67 -3.12
N SER A 70 -6.76 -7.55 -2.44
CA SER A 70 -8.21 -7.61 -2.57
C SER A 70 -8.88 -6.50 -1.75
N ILE A 71 -10.09 -6.11 -2.15
CA ILE A 71 -10.88 -5.14 -1.36
C ILE A 71 -11.17 -5.68 0.03
N GLU A 72 -11.40 -6.98 0.15
CA GLU A 72 -11.65 -7.66 1.42
C GLU A 72 -10.44 -7.58 2.36
N ALA A 73 -9.23 -7.74 1.82
CA ALA A 73 -8.00 -7.57 2.60
C ALA A 73 -7.85 -6.12 3.11
N ILE A 74 -8.19 -5.14 2.27
CA ILE A 74 -8.15 -3.71 2.62
C ILE A 74 -9.22 -3.36 3.65
N ILE A 75 -10.46 -3.85 3.48
CA ILE A 75 -11.55 -3.67 4.46
C ILE A 75 -11.16 -4.30 5.80
N SER A 76 -10.64 -5.53 5.80
CA SER A 76 -10.21 -6.22 7.02
C SER A 76 -9.13 -5.43 7.75
N ALA A 77 -8.11 -4.94 7.05
CA ALA A 77 -7.07 -4.08 7.61
C ALA A 77 -7.66 -2.79 8.22
N CYS A 78 -8.61 -2.16 7.52
CA CYS A 78 -9.32 -0.99 8.01
C CYS A 78 -10.08 -1.27 9.31
N MET A 79 -10.80 -2.40 9.37
CA MET A 79 -11.55 -2.84 10.57
C MET A 79 -10.66 -3.10 11.78
N MET A 80 -9.44 -3.56 11.56
CA MET A 80 -8.47 -3.80 12.63
C MET A 80 -7.83 -2.52 13.16
N GLY A 81 -8.10 -1.36 12.54
CA GLY A 81 -7.48 -0.10 12.94
C GLY A 81 -6.08 0.13 12.39
N VAL A 82 -5.69 -0.59 11.33
CA VAL A 82 -4.41 -0.37 10.62
C VAL A 82 -4.24 1.09 10.25
N ASP A 83 -3.03 1.62 10.43
CA ASP A 83 -2.74 3.02 10.13
C ASP A 83 -2.53 3.26 8.64
N VAL A 84 -1.77 2.37 7.99
CA VAL A 84 -1.42 2.47 6.57
C VAL A 84 -1.61 1.11 5.90
N CYS A 85 -2.32 1.08 4.80
CA CYS A 85 -2.37 -0.08 3.92
C CYS A 85 -1.48 0.17 2.71
N GLU A 86 -0.43 -0.61 2.57
CA GLU A 86 0.33 -0.67 1.33
C GLU A 86 -0.44 -1.47 0.30
N ILE A 87 -0.44 -0.99 -0.94
CA ILE A 87 -1.11 -1.60 -2.08
C ILE A 87 -0.26 -1.46 -3.33
N ASP A 88 -0.28 -2.47 -4.18
CA ASP A 88 0.46 -2.48 -5.45
C ASP A 88 -0.45 -2.06 -6.60
N VAL A 89 -0.07 -1.03 -7.34
CA VAL A 89 -0.86 -0.49 -8.43
C VAL A 89 -0.23 -0.81 -9.78
N ARG A 90 -1.04 -1.35 -10.69
CA ARG A 90 -0.72 -1.53 -12.12
C ARG A 90 -1.80 -0.87 -12.95
N VAL A 91 -1.51 -0.65 -14.23
CA VAL A 91 -2.47 -0.02 -15.15
C VAL A 91 -2.96 -1.07 -16.15
N SER A 92 -4.28 -1.15 -16.31
CA SER A 92 -4.94 -2.02 -17.29
C SER A 92 -4.79 -1.49 -18.72
N LYS A 93 -5.16 -2.30 -19.71
CA LYS A 93 -5.16 -1.93 -21.14
C LYS A 93 -6.01 -0.70 -21.48
N ASP A 94 -7.04 -0.47 -20.70
CA ASP A 94 -7.96 0.66 -20.84
C ASP A 94 -7.68 1.80 -19.83
N ASP A 95 -6.40 1.89 -19.39
CA ASP A 95 -5.86 2.95 -18.54
C ASP A 95 -6.54 3.09 -17.17
N ILE A 96 -7.01 1.97 -16.60
CA ILE A 96 -7.60 1.96 -15.26
C ILE A 96 -6.58 1.40 -14.26
N PRO A 97 -6.22 2.15 -13.19
CA PRO A 97 -5.37 1.65 -12.12
C PRO A 97 -6.06 0.52 -11.35
N VAL A 98 -5.43 -0.65 -11.32
CA VAL A 98 -5.90 -1.89 -10.68
C VAL A 98 -4.89 -2.39 -9.65
N LEU A 99 -5.33 -3.17 -8.67
CA LEU A 99 -4.46 -3.64 -7.60
C LEU A 99 -3.93 -5.04 -7.90
N VAL A 100 -2.69 -5.10 -8.38
CA VAL A 100 -1.94 -6.34 -8.69
C VAL A 100 -0.46 -6.10 -8.45
N HIS A 101 0.20 -6.99 -7.70
CA HIS A 101 1.64 -6.86 -7.42
C HIS A 101 2.53 -7.07 -8.65
N ASP A 102 2.40 -8.25 -9.29
CA ASP A 102 3.25 -8.62 -10.41
C ASP A 102 2.75 -7.99 -11.71
N GLU A 103 3.63 -7.79 -12.68
CA GLU A 103 3.22 -7.38 -14.03
C GLU A 103 2.34 -8.43 -14.70
N THR A 104 2.39 -9.67 -14.19
CA THR A 104 1.66 -10.81 -14.75
C THR A 104 0.62 -11.36 -13.77
N LEU A 105 -0.46 -11.88 -14.33
CA LEU A 105 -1.63 -12.42 -13.62
C LEU A 105 -1.46 -13.84 -13.06
N THR A 106 -0.38 -14.54 -13.44
CA THR A 106 -0.22 -15.98 -13.23
C THR A 106 -0.12 -16.41 -11.76
N LYS A 107 0.57 -15.59 -10.95
CA LYS A 107 0.82 -15.91 -9.53
C LYS A 107 -0.43 -15.71 -8.68
N THR A 108 -1.13 -14.61 -8.89
CA THR A 108 -2.17 -14.12 -7.97
C THR A 108 -3.59 -14.43 -8.42
N THR A 109 -3.78 -14.96 -9.64
CA THR A 109 -5.11 -15.24 -10.18
C THR A 109 -5.22 -16.64 -10.81
N ASN A 110 -6.44 -17.00 -11.18
CA ASN A 110 -6.73 -18.20 -11.98
C ASN A 110 -6.50 -17.99 -13.50
N PHE A 111 -5.59 -17.08 -13.87
CA PHE A 111 -5.26 -16.77 -15.26
C PHE A 111 -5.06 -18.03 -16.13
N SER A 112 -4.27 -19.01 -15.66
CA SER A 112 -3.96 -20.22 -16.42
C SER A 112 -5.19 -21.03 -16.82
N ASP A 113 -6.25 -20.93 -16.04
CA ASP A 113 -7.51 -21.61 -16.32
C ASP A 113 -8.41 -20.82 -17.27
N MET A 114 -8.20 -19.50 -17.36
CA MET A 114 -9.12 -18.58 -18.02
C MET A 114 -8.61 -18.05 -19.36
N ALA A 115 -7.31 -18.02 -19.57
CA ALA A 115 -6.67 -17.48 -20.78
C ALA A 115 -7.25 -18.10 -22.06
N GLY A 116 -7.66 -17.24 -23.00
CA GLY A 116 -8.25 -17.64 -24.27
C GLY A 116 -9.68 -18.17 -24.21
N LYS A 117 -10.30 -18.30 -23.04
CA LYS A 117 -11.71 -18.71 -22.92
C LYS A 117 -12.66 -17.57 -23.28
N THR A 118 -13.86 -17.93 -23.71
CA THR A 118 -14.94 -16.99 -23.90
C THR A 118 -15.84 -16.97 -22.67
N VAL A 119 -16.01 -15.80 -22.07
CA VAL A 119 -16.84 -15.55 -20.90
C VAL A 119 -17.78 -14.40 -21.23
N ASN A 120 -19.09 -14.59 -21.07
CA ASN A 120 -20.11 -13.59 -21.36
C ASN A 120 -19.99 -12.95 -22.77
N GLY A 121 -19.61 -13.78 -23.77
CA GLY A 121 -19.43 -13.32 -25.15
C GLY A 121 -18.09 -12.62 -25.43
N MET A 122 -17.24 -12.45 -24.45
CA MET A 122 -15.93 -11.82 -24.53
C MET A 122 -14.82 -12.87 -24.51
N THR A 123 -13.95 -12.89 -25.53
CA THR A 123 -12.79 -13.80 -25.56
C THR A 123 -11.64 -13.16 -24.80
N LEU A 124 -11.24 -13.82 -23.72
CA LEU A 124 -10.19 -13.33 -22.83
C LEU A 124 -8.81 -13.40 -23.50
N PRO A 125 -7.91 -12.45 -23.24
CA PRO A 125 -6.54 -12.50 -23.73
C PRO A 125 -5.78 -13.77 -23.30
N THR A 126 -4.75 -14.12 -24.08
CA THR A 126 -3.81 -15.21 -23.78
C THR A 126 -2.49 -14.70 -23.17
N SER A 127 -2.23 -13.39 -23.28
CA SER A 127 -1.11 -12.74 -22.62
C SER A 127 -1.33 -12.72 -21.11
N ALA A 128 -0.27 -12.96 -20.35
CA ALA A 128 -0.32 -12.90 -18.88
C ALA A 128 -0.15 -11.49 -18.32
N TYR A 129 0.27 -10.51 -19.11
CA TYR A 129 0.52 -9.15 -18.63
C TYR A 129 -0.77 -8.40 -18.33
N VAL A 130 -0.83 -7.74 -17.18
CA VAL A 130 -1.98 -6.92 -16.74
C VAL A 130 -2.34 -5.87 -17.78
N SER A 131 -1.34 -5.22 -18.38
CA SER A 131 -1.50 -4.18 -19.40
C SER A 131 -2.14 -4.64 -20.71
N ASP A 132 -2.29 -5.95 -20.93
CA ASP A 132 -2.95 -6.49 -22.11
C ASP A 132 -4.45 -6.77 -21.89
N TRP A 133 -4.94 -6.55 -20.66
CA TRP A 133 -6.32 -6.84 -20.24
C TRP A 133 -7.07 -5.55 -19.91
N THR A 134 -8.26 -5.40 -20.43
CA THR A 134 -9.20 -4.37 -19.96
C THR A 134 -9.73 -4.70 -18.56
N LEU A 135 -10.23 -3.71 -17.83
CA LEU A 135 -10.86 -3.96 -16.52
C LEU A 135 -11.98 -5.00 -16.61
N ALA A 136 -12.80 -4.94 -17.66
CA ALA A 136 -13.88 -5.91 -17.86
C ALA A 136 -13.38 -7.35 -18.00
N GLU A 137 -12.27 -7.56 -18.70
CA GLU A 137 -11.62 -8.86 -18.82
C GLU A 137 -10.96 -9.30 -17.51
N LEU A 138 -10.26 -8.39 -16.80
CA LEU A 138 -9.66 -8.66 -15.50
C LEU A 138 -10.71 -9.12 -14.47
N ARG A 139 -11.92 -8.54 -14.52
CA ARG A 139 -13.05 -8.93 -13.64
C ARG A 139 -13.57 -10.35 -13.92
N CYS A 140 -13.22 -10.97 -15.03
CA CYS A 140 -13.51 -12.38 -15.29
C CYS A 140 -12.58 -13.33 -14.50
N LEU A 141 -11.46 -12.85 -14.02
CA LEU A 141 -10.52 -13.61 -13.20
C LEU A 141 -10.95 -13.65 -11.73
N ARG A 142 -10.39 -14.61 -11.00
CA ARG A 142 -10.53 -14.76 -9.56
C ARG A 142 -9.16 -14.74 -8.90
N LEU A 143 -9.05 -14.06 -7.77
CA LEU A 143 -7.83 -14.02 -6.98
C LEU A 143 -7.57 -15.37 -6.31
N LYS A 144 -6.30 -15.67 -6.09
CA LYS A 144 -5.85 -16.80 -5.28
C LYS A 144 -5.65 -16.37 -3.83
N ALA A 145 -5.88 -17.29 -2.90
CA ALA A 145 -5.75 -17.06 -1.47
C ALA A 145 -4.35 -16.57 -1.07
N GLY A 146 -4.28 -15.70 -0.08
CA GLY A 146 -3.06 -15.17 0.50
C GLY A 146 -2.19 -14.45 -0.55
N ALA A 147 -0.90 -14.78 -0.57
CA ALA A 147 0.06 -14.23 -1.54
C ALA A 147 0.00 -14.92 -2.92
N GLY A 148 -0.93 -15.82 -3.16
CA GLY A 148 -1.03 -16.59 -4.40
C GLY A 148 0.06 -17.64 -4.56
N GLY A 149 0.41 -17.95 -5.79
CA GLY A 149 1.43 -18.95 -6.13
C GLY A 149 0.86 -20.32 -6.48
N THR A 150 1.77 -21.29 -6.63
CA THR A 150 1.42 -22.66 -6.98
C THR A 150 0.70 -23.35 -5.82
N GLY A 151 -0.47 -23.93 -6.09
CA GLY A 151 -1.27 -24.65 -5.08
C GLY A 151 -2.15 -23.76 -4.20
N ALA A 152 -2.06 -22.42 -4.31
CA ALA A 152 -3.00 -21.54 -3.63
C ALA A 152 -4.42 -21.72 -4.19
N ALA A 153 -5.40 -21.84 -3.29
CA ALA A 153 -6.79 -22.00 -3.68
C ALA A 153 -7.31 -20.78 -4.43
N VAL A 154 -8.09 -21.00 -5.49
CA VAL A 154 -8.82 -19.94 -6.18
C VAL A 154 -10.02 -19.55 -5.29
N THR A 155 -10.21 -18.26 -5.10
CA THR A 155 -11.31 -17.69 -4.31
C THR A 155 -12.40 -17.13 -5.22
N ASP A 156 -13.43 -16.56 -4.63
CA ASP A 156 -14.47 -15.81 -5.39
C ASP A 156 -14.14 -14.31 -5.52
N TYR A 157 -13.03 -13.85 -4.97
CA TYR A 157 -12.64 -12.44 -4.94
C TYR A 157 -12.06 -11.95 -6.25
N LEU A 158 -12.29 -10.68 -6.56
CA LEU A 158 -11.96 -10.02 -7.81
C LEU A 158 -10.72 -9.14 -7.68
N ILE A 159 -10.07 -8.84 -8.81
CA ILE A 159 -9.05 -7.80 -8.90
C ILE A 159 -9.75 -6.45 -8.71
N PRO A 160 -9.41 -5.64 -7.67
CA PRO A 160 -10.03 -4.33 -7.48
C PRO A 160 -9.34 -3.23 -8.30
N THR A 161 -10.02 -2.09 -8.41
CA THR A 161 -9.42 -0.84 -8.86
C THR A 161 -8.84 -0.07 -7.68
N LEU A 162 -7.90 0.85 -7.96
CA LEU A 162 -7.43 1.79 -6.97
C LEU A 162 -8.56 2.67 -6.42
N GLU A 163 -9.52 3.04 -7.26
CA GLU A 163 -10.66 3.87 -6.85
C GLU A 163 -11.50 3.20 -5.76
N GLU A 164 -11.74 1.90 -5.88
CA GLU A 164 -12.42 1.12 -4.84
C GLU A 164 -11.66 1.15 -3.51
N ALA A 165 -10.33 1.01 -3.56
CA ALA A 165 -9.49 1.11 -2.36
C ALA A 165 -9.52 2.51 -1.73
N VAL A 166 -9.50 3.57 -2.53
CA VAL A 166 -9.59 4.96 -2.05
C VAL A 166 -10.92 5.19 -1.33
N ILE A 167 -12.03 4.70 -1.89
CA ILE A 167 -13.36 4.82 -1.26
C ILE A 167 -13.39 4.12 0.11
N VAL A 168 -12.79 2.93 0.22
CA VAL A 168 -12.70 2.20 1.49
C VAL A 168 -11.85 2.95 2.50
N ALA A 169 -10.69 3.45 2.10
CA ALA A 169 -9.69 4.00 3.01
C ALA A 169 -9.97 5.45 3.44
N LYS A 170 -10.70 6.23 2.63
CA LYS A 170 -10.94 7.66 2.87
C LYS A 170 -11.49 7.92 4.28
N GLY A 171 -10.75 8.76 5.03
CA GLY A 171 -11.10 9.14 6.40
C GLY A 171 -10.91 8.04 7.46
N ARG A 172 -10.27 6.91 7.11
CA ARG A 172 -10.09 5.76 8.00
C ARG A 172 -8.64 5.31 8.14
N MET A 173 -7.91 5.21 7.04
CA MET A 173 -6.49 4.84 7.04
C MET A 173 -5.77 5.46 5.84
N PHE A 174 -4.45 5.47 5.88
CA PHE A 174 -3.65 5.88 4.73
C PHE A 174 -3.52 4.74 3.72
N LEU A 175 -3.39 5.11 2.45
CA LEU A 175 -2.95 4.22 1.37
C LEU A 175 -1.55 4.60 0.92
N TYR A 176 -0.67 3.61 0.88
CA TYR A 176 0.65 3.71 0.26
C TYR A 176 0.65 2.91 -1.05
N CYS A 177 0.77 3.60 -2.18
CA CYS A 177 0.76 2.98 -3.51
C CYS A 177 2.19 2.63 -3.95
N ASP A 178 2.48 1.34 -4.11
CA ASP A 178 3.74 0.82 -4.68
C ASP A 178 3.55 0.39 -6.15
N LYS A 179 4.64 0.00 -6.82
CA LYS A 179 4.71 -0.46 -8.21
C LYS A 179 4.33 0.57 -9.29
N LEU A 180 4.29 1.84 -8.93
CA LEU A 180 4.06 2.91 -9.89
C LEU A 180 5.26 3.08 -10.81
N GLU A 181 5.02 3.12 -12.10
CA GLU A 181 6.07 3.26 -13.10
C GLU A 181 6.16 4.69 -13.61
N LEU A 182 7.40 5.15 -13.73
CA LEU A 182 7.74 6.46 -14.23
C LEU A 182 8.81 6.32 -15.30
N GLU A 183 8.52 6.78 -16.49
CA GLU A 183 9.50 6.92 -17.56
C GLU A 183 9.65 8.38 -17.94
N TYR A 184 10.88 8.87 -17.96
CA TYR A 184 11.19 10.26 -18.24
C TYR A 184 12.18 10.39 -19.38
N ASP A 185 11.78 11.08 -20.43
CA ASP A 185 12.66 11.46 -21.53
C ASP A 185 13.45 12.72 -21.14
N SER A 186 14.72 12.53 -20.81
CA SER A 186 15.62 13.63 -20.42
C SER A 186 15.94 14.59 -21.59
N THR A 187 15.76 14.17 -22.84
CA THR A 187 15.98 15.00 -24.02
C THR A 187 14.84 15.99 -24.21
N ASN A 188 13.62 15.50 -24.15
CA ASN A 188 12.41 16.31 -24.31
C ASN A 188 11.89 16.89 -22.97
N LYS A 189 12.51 16.54 -21.86
CA LYS A 189 12.12 16.95 -20.49
C LYS A 189 10.64 16.67 -20.19
N ALA A 190 10.18 15.50 -20.58
CA ALA A 190 8.78 15.08 -20.43
C ALA A 190 8.69 13.64 -19.92
N PHE A 191 7.61 13.34 -19.20
CA PHE A 191 7.28 11.96 -18.87
C PHE A 191 6.67 11.27 -20.09
N THR A 192 7.20 10.11 -20.46
CA THR A 192 6.60 9.20 -21.46
C THR A 192 5.65 8.21 -20.78
N ARG A 193 5.84 7.95 -19.48
CA ARG A 193 4.93 7.21 -18.61
C ARG A 193 4.89 7.87 -17.23
N ASN A 194 3.72 8.07 -16.67
CA ASN A 194 3.54 8.70 -15.38
C ASN A 194 2.32 8.13 -14.62
N ASP A 195 2.45 6.90 -14.14
CA ASP A 195 1.41 6.24 -13.35
C ASP A 195 1.06 7.04 -12.09
N VAL A 196 2.00 7.83 -11.58
CA VAL A 196 1.77 8.70 -10.42
C VAL A 196 0.73 9.78 -10.72
N ALA A 197 0.77 10.39 -11.90
CA ALA A 197 -0.23 11.38 -12.29
C ALA A 197 -1.63 10.78 -12.36
N ASP A 198 -1.73 9.53 -12.79
CA ASP A 198 -3.02 8.83 -12.92
C ASP A 198 -3.63 8.53 -11.56
N ILE A 199 -2.84 8.05 -10.59
CA ILE A 199 -3.35 7.83 -9.23
C ILE A 199 -3.76 9.14 -8.55
N PHE A 200 -3.03 10.23 -8.76
CA PHE A 200 -3.36 11.53 -8.17
C PHE A 200 -4.72 12.04 -8.64
N GLN A 201 -5.11 11.77 -9.87
CA GLN A 201 -6.44 12.14 -10.37
C GLN A 201 -7.56 11.44 -9.59
N ILE A 202 -7.34 10.18 -9.17
CA ILE A 202 -8.32 9.43 -8.38
C ILE A 202 -8.46 10.03 -6.98
N PHE A 203 -7.34 10.30 -6.31
CA PHE A 203 -7.39 10.96 -4.99
C PHE A 203 -8.02 12.35 -5.06
N ALA A 204 -7.73 13.13 -6.11
CA ALA A 204 -8.35 14.44 -6.35
C ALA A 204 -9.87 14.33 -6.54
N LYS A 205 -10.31 13.39 -7.38
CA LYS A 205 -11.72 13.14 -7.68
C LYS A 205 -12.55 12.87 -6.42
N HIS A 206 -11.95 12.16 -5.47
CA HIS A 206 -12.61 11.80 -4.21
C HIS A 206 -12.31 12.75 -3.05
N GLU A 207 -11.59 13.86 -3.28
CA GLU A 207 -11.11 14.76 -2.20
C GLU A 207 -10.45 13.97 -1.06
N ALA A 208 -9.61 12.98 -1.43
CA ALA A 208 -9.01 12.01 -0.51
C ALA A 208 -7.50 12.23 -0.32
N TRP A 209 -7.03 13.46 -0.42
CA TRP A 209 -5.61 13.80 -0.30
C TRP A 209 -5.00 13.38 1.03
N ASP A 210 -5.77 13.47 2.10
CA ASP A 210 -5.31 13.09 3.42
C ASP A 210 -5.27 11.56 3.65
N THR A 211 -5.83 10.80 2.72
CA THR A 211 -5.76 9.33 2.70
C THR A 211 -4.48 8.84 2.00
N MET A 212 -3.88 9.67 1.16
CA MET A 212 -2.73 9.28 0.36
C MET A 212 -1.42 9.48 1.12
N ILE A 213 -0.55 8.47 1.09
CA ILE A 213 0.88 8.63 1.32
C ILE A 213 1.60 8.42 0.00
N TYR A 214 2.21 9.46 -0.52
CA TYR A 214 3.13 9.32 -1.63
C TYR A 214 4.56 9.26 -1.12
N ILE A 215 5.22 8.15 -1.41
CA ILE A 215 6.60 7.94 -1.02
C ILE A 215 7.48 8.10 -2.25
N GLY A 216 8.11 9.26 -2.38
CA GLY A 216 9.13 9.48 -3.38
C GLY A 216 10.44 8.81 -2.97
N GLY A 217 10.88 7.80 -3.73
CA GLY A 217 12.19 7.19 -3.52
C GLY A 217 13.31 8.20 -3.76
N VAL A 218 14.22 8.36 -2.78
CA VAL A 218 15.45 9.12 -2.97
C VAL A 218 16.41 8.28 -3.81
N GLY A 219 16.80 8.82 -4.94
CA GLY A 219 17.70 8.13 -5.90
C GLY A 219 17.08 7.98 -7.28
N ILE A 220 15.79 8.19 -7.43
CA ILE A 220 15.16 8.32 -8.73
C ILE A 220 15.07 9.82 -9.02
N SER A 221 16.01 10.35 -9.81
CA SER A 221 16.02 11.76 -10.23
C SER A 221 14.67 12.22 -10.79
N TYR A 222 13.94 11.31 -11.38
CA TYR A 222 12.64 11.53 -12.00
C TYR A 222 11.49 11.65 -10.99
N GLY A 223 11.53 10.97 -9.85
CA GLY A 223 10.54 11.11 -8.78
C GLY A 223 10.46 12.54 -8.24
N TYR A 224 11.59 13.24 -8.17
CA TYR A 224 11.62 14.64 -7.76
C TYR A 224 10.95 15.58 -8.78
N TYR A 225 11.21 15.37 -10.07
CA TYR A 225 10.54 16.15 -11.12
C TYR A 225 9.04 15.91 -11.13
N CYS A 226 8.62 14.66 -11.01
CA CYS A 226 7.22 14.29 -10.88
C CYS A 226 6.56 14.99 -9.69
N LEU A 227 7.19 14.99 -8.51
CA LEU A 227 6.69 15.66 -7.32
C LEU A 227 6.50 17.17 -7.51
N ASN A 228 7.43 17.84 -8.18
CA ASN A 228 7.30 19.28 -8.44
C ASN A 228 6.15 19.59 -9.39
N ASP A 229 5.98 18.80 -10.44
CA ASP A 229 4.84 18.93 -11.35
C ASP A 229 3.51 18.72 -10.62
N LEU A 230 3.45 17.68 -9.79
CA LEU A 230 2.25 17.35 -9.03
C LEU A 230 1.93 18.41 -7.96
N LYS A 231 2.93 18.95 -7.25
CA LYS A 231 2.75 20.06 -6.31
C LYS A 231 2.21 21.31 -6.99
N THR A 232 2.59 21.53 -8.25
CA THR A 232 2.09 22.64 -9.05
C THR A 232 0.66 22.40 -9.52
N LYS A 233 0.35 21.19 -9.96
CA LYS A 233 -0.95 20.80 -10.50
C LYS A 233 -1.99 20.57 -9.39
N TYR A 234 -1.56 20.02 -8.23
CA TYR A 234 -2.40 19.68 -7.09
C TYR A 234 -1.77 20.22 -5.79
N PRO A 235 -1.77 21.54 -5.56
CA PRO A 235 -1.11 22.16 -4.40
C PRO A 235 -1.67 21.67 -3.06
N GLU A 236 -2.94 21.29 -3.00
CA GLU A 236 -3.60 20.73 -1.83
C GLU A 236 -3.03 19.37 -1.40
N SER A 237 -2.39 18.65 -2.31
CA SER A 237 -1.76 17.36 -2.02
C SER A 237 -0.38 17.48 -1.37
N ALA A 238 0.24 18.65 -1.45
CA ALA A 238 1.63 18.87 -1.01
C ALA A 238 1.90 18.47 0.46
N PRO A 239 0.97 18.66 1.43
CA PRO A 239 1.18 18.23 2.82
C PRO A 239 1.32 16.72 3.02
N TYR A 240 0.90 15.90 2.05
CA TYR A 240 0.83 14.45 2.14
C TYR A 240 1.98 13.73 1.41
N TYR A 241 2.94 14.49 0.87
CA TYR A 241 4.17 13.92 0.33
C TYR A 241 5.13 13.57 1.45
N ILE A 242 5.48 12.30 1.52
CA ILE A 242 6.44 11.77 2.48
C ILE A 242 7.64 11.23 1.69
N ALA A 243 8.84 11.67 2.04
CA ALA A 243 10.05 11.14 1.47
C ALA A 243 10.46 9.86 2.20
N GLN A 244 10.72 8.80 1.44
CA GLN A 244 11.23 7.55 1.99
C GLN A 244 12.74 7.48 1.87
N LEU A 245 13.37 7.17 3.00
CA LEU A 245 14.73 6.70 3.08
C LEU A 245 14.71 5.17 3.17
N THR A 246 15.02 4.48 2.07
CA THR A 246 15.23 3.03 2.13
C THR A 246 16.62 2.76 2.66
N THR A 247 16.71 2.01 3.75
CA THR A 247 17.98 1.66 4.40
C THR A 247 18.37 0.26 3.98
N SER A 248 19.15 0.15 2.91
CA SER A 248 19.90 -1.08 2.66
C SER A 248 21.20 -1.09 3.48
N THR A 249 21.75 -2.27 3.71
CA THR A 249 22.92 -2.49 4.56
C THR A 249 24.18 -1.74 4.11
N SER A 250 24.21 -1.17 2.89
CA SER A 250 25.37 -0.54 2.27
C SER A 250 25.38 0.99 2.28
N ASP A 251 24.27 1.63 2.70
CA ASP A 251 24.10 3.08 2.52
C ASP A 251 24.32 3.88 3.80
N SER A 252 24.87 5.09 3.65
CA SER A 252 24.93 6.08 4.72
C SER A 252 23.53 6.66 4.98
N TRP A 253 22.88 6.21 6.04
CA TRP A 253 21.55 6.72 6.45
C TRP A 253 21.58 8.21 6.73
N THR A 254 22.70 8.70 7.29
CA THR A 254 22.87 10.12 7.62
C THR A 254 22.88 11.01 6.39
N ASP A 255 23.60 10.62 5.35
CA ASP A 255 23.72 11.41 4.14
C ASP A 255 22.40 11.48 3.39
N ARG A 256 21.68 10.36 3.35
CA ARG A 256 20.34 10.30 2.74
C ARG A 256 19.31 11.11 3.54
N ALA A 257 19.31 11.00 4.87
CA ALA A 257 18.44 11.81 5.71
C ALA A 257 18.72 13.31 5.54
N ASN A 258 19.99 13.71 5.43
CA ASN A 258 20.37 15.10 5.16
C ASN A 258 19.92 15.59 3.77
N GLN A 259 19.98 14.73 2.75
CA GLN A 259 19.48 15.06 1.41
C GLN A 259 17.98 15.29 1.42
N LEU A 260 17.22 14.46 2.14
CA LEU A 260 15.77 14.58 2.26
C LEU A 260 15.36 15.82 3.05
N ALA A 261 16.07 16.10 4.17
CA ALA A 261 15.81 17.29 5.00
C ALA A 261 15.92 18.60 4.23
N LYS A 262 16.84 18.68 3.24
CA LYS A 262 16.97 19.86 2.37
C LYS A 262 15.72 20.14 1.54
N ASN A 263 14.87 19.15 1.31
CA ASN A 263 13.64 19.27 0.53
C ASN A 263 12.42 19.67 1.37
N GLY A 264 12.58 19.80 2.70
CA GLY A 264 11.50 20.26 3.60
C GLY A 264 10.29 19.33 3.68
N MET A 265 10.49 18.03 3.39
CA MET A 265 9.42 17.03 3.40
C MET A 265 9.47 16.22 4.70
N PRO A 266 8.30 15.81 5.26
CA PRO A 266 8.26 14.77 6.26
C PRO A 266 9.01 13.52 5.77
N MET A 267 9.69 12.81 6.67
CA MET A 267 10.52 11.68 6.28
C MET A 267 10.17 10.42 7.06
N ILE A 268 10.20 9.29 6.36
CA ILE A 268 10.18 7.96 6.94
C ILE A 268 11.45 7.23 6.52
N ALA A 269 12.17 6.65 7.47
CA ALA A 269 13.19 5.67 7.16
C ALA A 269 12.56 4.27 7.20
N ARG A 270 12.57 3.59 6.06
CA ARG A 270 12.08 2.21 5.91
C ARG A 270 13.26 1.26 5.88
N PHE A 271 13.31 0.37 6.87
CA PHE A 271 14.25 -0.74 6.92
C PHE A 271 13.66 -1.91 6.15
N SER A 272 14.19 -2.17 4.96
CA SER A 272 13.79 -3.25 4.07
C SER A 272 15.01 -4.06 3.60
N GLY A 273 14.77 -5.23 2.99
CA GLY A 273 15.82 -6.14 2.54
C GLY A 273 16.35 -7.09 3.63
N TRP A 274 15.68 -7.12 4.77
CA TRP A 274 15.99 -8.01 5.90
C TRP A 274 14.78 -8.86 6.32
N GLU A 275 13.62 -8.54 5.82
CA GLU A 275 12.29 -9.07 6.19
C GLU A 275 12.18 -10.59 6.12
N ASP A 276 12.88 -11.22 5.17
CA ASP A 276 12.90 -12.66 5.00
C ASP A 276 13.97 -13.37 5.86
N THR A 277 14.89 -12.61 6.44
CA THR A 277 16.04 -13.14 7.22
C THR A 277 15.89 -12.96 8.71
N VAL A 278 15.06 -12.01 9.13
CA VAL A 278 14.79 -11.75 10.55
C VAL A 278 13.67 -12.67 11.04
N THR A 279 14.07 -13.75 11.69
CA THR A 279 13.17 -14.79 12.20
C THR A 279 13.12 -14.87 13.72
N ASN A 280 13.81 -13.97 14.43
CA ASN A 280 13.86 -13.91 15.89
C ASN A 280 14.45 -12.58 16.38
N VAL A 281 14.31 -12.32 17.68
CA VAL A 281 14.80 -11.12 18.36
C VAL A 281 16.31 -10.91 18.21
N ALA A 282 17.10 -12.00 18.23
CA ALA A 282 18.55 -11.89 18.10
C ALA A 282 18.98 -11.37 16.71
N ALA A 283 18.22 -11.69 15.67
CA ALA A 283 18.45 -11.14 14.33
C ALA A 283 18.14 -9.63 14.29
N ILE A 284 17.11 -9.17 14.98
CA ILE A 284 16.80 -7.74 15.14
C ILE A 284 17.95 -7.04 15.87
N ASP A 285 18.41 -7.61 17.00
CA ASP A 285 19.54 -7.07 17.77
C ASP A 285 20.81 -6.99 16.93
N ASN A 286 21.12 -8.01 16.15
CA ASN A 286 22.30 -8.04 15.30
C ASN A 286 22.23 -6.94 14.23
N PHE A 287 21.09 -6.76 13.58
CA PHE A 287 20.91 -5.73 12.56
C PHE A 287 21.11 -4.33 13.13
N PHE A 288 20.32 -3.96 14.14
CA PHE A 288 20.39 -2.61 14.72
C PHE A 288 21.66 -2.37 15.53
N GLY A 289 22.24 -3.40 16.14
CA GLY A 289 23.54 -3.33 16.79
C GLY A 289 24.66 -2.99 15.81
N THR A 290 24.69 -3.65 14.67
CA THR A 290 25.66 -3.39 13.60
C THR A 290 25.52 -1.97 13.03
N HIS A 291 24.30 -1.44 12.96
CA HIS A 291 24.01 -0.12 12.41
C HIS A 291 23.77 0.96 13.48
N SER A 292 24.20 0.74 14.73
CA SER A 292 23.88 1.60 15.88
C SER A 292 24.28 3.07 15.69
N THR A 293 25.42 3.35 15.07
CA THR A 293 25.88 4.72 14.77
C THR A 293 24.97 5.41 13.76
N SER A 294 24.62 4.73 12.68
CA SER A 294 23.73 5.26 11.65
C SER A 294 22.32 5.46 12.21
N LEU A 295 21.81 4.51 13.00
CA LEU A 295 20.53 4.61 13.68
C LEU A 295 20.47 5.83 14.60
N ALA A 296 21.51 6.04 15.43
CA ALA A 296 21.60 7.20 16.33
C ALA A 296 21.52 8.54 15.60
N SER A 297 21.99 8.60 14.35
CA SER A 297 21.97 9.83 13.56
C SER A 297 20.58 10.25 13.11
N ILE A 298 19.64 9.32 12.99
CA ILE A 298 18.27 9.55 12.48
C ILE A 298 17.18 9.34 13.54
N LYS A 299 17.45 8.58 14.59
CA LYS A 299 16.51 8.28 15.68
C LYS A 299 15.98 9.55 16.33
N GLY A 300 14.64 9.65 16.46
CA GLY A 300 13.95 10.80 17.04
C GLY A 300 13.89 12.02 16.13
N LYS A 301 14.52 12.01 14.96
CA LYS A 301 14.47 13.09 13.97
C LYS A 301 13.53 12.80 12.82
N ILE A 302 13.44 11.55 12.44
CA ILE A 302 12.53 11.05 11.41
C ILE A 302 11.82 9.82 11.94
N ARG A 303 10.66 9.51 11.38
CA ARG A 303 9.92 8.30 11.73
C ARG A 303 10.65 7.07 11.20
N LEU A 304 10.76 6.04 12.03
CA LEU A 304 11.44 4.79 11.68
C LEU A 304 10.40 3.69 11.50
N HIS A 305 10.54 2.93 10.42
CA HIS A 305 9.63 1.89 10.01
C HIS A 305 10.40 0.66 9.52
N ALA A 306 9.95 -0.55 9.84
CA ALA A 306 10.59 -1.78 9.42
C ALA A 306 9.61 -2.71 8.68
N ASP A 307 10.06 -3.36 7.62
CA ASP A 307 9.35 -4.48 7.02
C ASP A 307 9.57 -5.71 7.92
N CYS A 308 8.50 -6.36 8.35
CA CYS A 308 8.56 -7.41 9.37
C CYS A 308 7.68 -8.60 8.96
N TYR A 309 8.03 -9.30 7.88
CA TYR A 309 7.19 -10.35 7.29
C TYR A 309 7.47 -11.75 7.80
N ALA A 310 8.68 -12.00 8.30
CA ALA A 310 9.08 -13.33 8.75
C ALA A 310 8.95 -13.54 10.27
N TYR A 311 8.76 -12.47 11.04
CA TYR A 311 8.67 -12.52 12.50
C TYR A 311 7.67 -11.50 13.04
N GLU A 312 6.39 -11.79 12.81
CA GLU A 312 5.25 -10.89 13.11
C GLU A 312 4.63 -11.23 14.46
N ASN A 313 5.18 -10.68 15.56
CA ASN A 313 4.64 -10.89 16.91
C ASN A 313 5.02 -9.76 17.87
N ALA A 314 4.37 -9.73 19.04
CA ALA A 314 4.55 -8.71 20.06
C ALA A 314 6.02 -8.55 20.54
N GLU A 315 6.79 -9.65 20.57
CA GLU A 315 8.20 -9.62 20.98
C GLU A 315 9.05 -8.85 19.94
N ALA A 316 8.80 -9.10 18.65
CA ALA A 316 9.45 -8.37 17.55
C ALA A 316 9.11 -6.88 17.62
N TYR A 317 7.83 -6.53 17.79
CA TYR A 317 7.40 -5.13 17.82
C TYR A 317 7.96 -4.39 19.04
N ALA A 318 7.96 -5.01 20.21
CA ALA A 318 8.60 -4.46 21.41
C ALA A 318 10.10 -4.25 21.22
N LYS A 319 10.77 -5.19 20.55
CA LYS A 319 12.19 -5.08 20.22
C LYS A 319 12.46 -3.94 19.25
N LEU A 320 11.70 -3.82 18.16
CA LEU A 320 11.78 -2.70 17.22
C LEU A 320 11.61 -1.36 17.94
N LEU A 321 10.59 -1.26 18.81
CA LEU A 321 10.31 -0.07 19.58
C LEU A 321 11.46 0.31 20.51
N SER A 322 12.18 -0.67 21.11
CA SER A 322 13.36 -0.42 21.95
C SER A 322 14.50 0.28 21.19
N TYR A 323 14.61 0.04 19.90
CA TYR A 323 15.53 0.75 19.01
C TYR A 323 15.00 2.10 18.52
N GLY A 324 13.75 2.43 18.84
CA GLY A 324 13.05 3.64 18.37
C GLY A 324 12.43 3.48 17.00
N VAL A 325 12.33 2.25 16.48
CA VAL A 325 11.56 1.92 15.29
C VAL A 325 10.10 1.81 15.71
N ASN A 326 9.32 2.81 15.35
CA ASN A 326 7.95 3.00 15.83
C ASN A 326 6.90 2.73 14.74
N GLY A 327 7.17 1.76 13.88
CA GLY A 327 6.22 1.23 12.92
C GLY A 327 6.75 -0.04 12.25
N ALA A 328 5.83 -0.91 11.85
CA ALA A 328 6.14 -2.11 11.09
C ALA A 328 5.13 -2.36 9.98
N MET A 329 5.62 -2.85 8.83
CA MET A 329 4.81 -3.42 7.76
C MET A 329 4.75 -4.93 7.92
N VAL A 330 3.55 -5.47 7.94
CA VAL A 330 3.27 -6.88 8.28
C VAL A 330 2.26 -7.50 7.31
N ASN A 331 2.29 -8.83 7.17
CA ASN A 331 1.30 -9.60 6.40
C ASN A 331 0.07 -9.95 7.26
N ASP A 332 0.28 -10.15 8.58
CA ASP A 332 -0.81 -10.33 9.57
C ASP A 332 -0.94 -9.10 10.47
N PRO A 333 -1.81 -8.14 10.12
CA PRO A 333 -1.95 -6.92 10.89
C PRO A 333 -2.60 -7.14 12.27
N LEU A 334 -3.29 -8.26 12.52
CA LEU A 334 -4.00 -8.49 13.78
C LEU A 334 -3.07 -8.45 14.98
N SER A 335 -1.93 -9.15 14.89
CA SER A 335 -0.95 -9.21 15.99
C SER A 335 -0.33 -7.85 16.28
N ALA A 336 -0.09 -7.05 15.25
CA ALA A 336 0.47 -5.72 15.40
C ALA A 336 -0.54 -4.71 15.96
N CYS A 337 -1.80 -4.77 15.51
CA CYS A 337 -2.88 -3.96 16.08
C CYS A 337 -3.14 -4.30 17.56
N GLN A 338 -3.10 -5.59 17.92
CA GLN A 338 -3.21 -6.02 19.33
C GLN A 338 -2.05 -5.48 20.16
N PHE A 339 -0.81 -5.54 19.67
CA PHE A 339 0.35 -4.96 20.34
C PHE A 339 0.18 -3.46 20.59
N VAL A 340 -0.35 -2.71 19.61
CA VAL A 340 -0.63 -1.27 19.77
C VAL A 340 -1.71 -1.06 20.85
N ALA A 341 -2.80 -1.82 20.82
CA ALA A 341 -3.86 -1.73 21.81
C ALA A 341 -3.34 -1.99 23.22
N ASP A 342 -2.58 -3.06 23.43
CA ASP A 342 -2.02 -3.43 24.73
C ASP A 342 -0.96 -2.42 25.24
N THR A 343 -0.24 -1.76 24.32
CA THR A 343 0.85 -0.85 24.69
C THR A 343 0.38 0.57 24.99
N TYR A 344 -0.64 1.07 24.28
CA TYR A 344 -1.01 2.49 24.31
C TYR A 344 -2.43 2.77 24.81
N TYR A 345 -3.33 1.77 24.84
CA TYR A 345 -4.75 1.96 25.17
C TYR A 345 -5.25 1.06 26.32
N SER A 346 -4.36 0.26 26.96
CA SER A 346 -4.68 -0.60 28.11
C SER A 346 -4.76 0.18 29.43
#